data_dc52904db6f3d478b3cc18a6cd7fc526
#
_entry.id   dc52904db6f3d478b3cc18a6cd7fc526
#
_cell.length_a   1.000
_cell.length_b   1.000
_cell.length_c   1.000
_cell.angle_alpha   90.00
_cell.angle_beta   90.00
_cell.angle_gamma   90.00
#
_symmetry.space_group_name_H-M   'P 1'
#
loop_
_entity.id
_entity.type
_entity.pdbx_description
1 polymer ?
#
loop_
_entity_poly.entity_id
_entity_poly.type
_entity_poly.pdbx_seq_one_letter_code
_entity_poly.pdbx_strand_id
1 'polypeptide(L)'
;MRTLRSARCQISVGLTLLRGGRRIFGETIDIAVGNCLDRFARVLGIPNDPSPGYNIEQLAKRGGKYLELPYGVKGMDVSFSGISTFIEKEAKNLKEEYTKEDLCFSLQETVFAMLVEITERAMAHCKQNQVLIVGGVGCNERLQEMMAAMVGERGGALCAMDHRYCIDNGAMIAQAGILSYQHGITTEMKDTWCTQRYRTDAVDVVWRPVT
;
A
#
# COMPACT_ATOMS: atom_id res chain seq x y z
N MET A 1 7.45 -7.54 -29.00
CA MET A 1 6.92 -6.44 -28.17
C MET A 1 6.05 -7.02 -27.05
N ARG A 2 6.60 -7.27 -25.87
CA ARG A 2 5.82 -7.69 -24.70
C ARG A 2 5.49 -6.44 -23.92
N THR A 3 4.21 -6.14 -23.83
CA THR A 3 3.64 -5.04 -23.07
C THR A 3 4.15 -5.06 -21.64
N LEU A 4 4.80 -3.99 -21.22
CA LEU A 4 5.12 -3.68 -19.83
C LEU A 4 3.81 -3.63 -19.03
N ARG A 5 3.47 -4.72 -18.38
CA ARG A 5 2.43 -4.66 -17.35
C ARG A 5 3.08 -4.06 -16.10
N SER A 6 2.54 -2.93 -15.68
CA SER A 6 2.95 -2.19 -14.49
C SER A 6 3.25 -3.13 -13.32
N ALA A 7 4.39 -2.89 -12.68
CA ALA A 7 4.72 -3.54 -11.42
C ALA A 7 3.54 -3.33 -10.46
N ARG A 8 2.86 -4.40 -10.08
CA ARG A 8 1.79 -4.31 -9.09
C ARG A 8 2.44 -3.95 -7.77
N CYS A 9 2.13 -2.75 -7.29
CA CYS A 9 2.52 -2.34 -5.96
C CYS A 9 1.91 -3.34 -4.97
N GLN A 10 2.72 -4.25 -4.46
CA GLN A 10 2.32 -5.14 -3.37
C GLN A 10 2.48 -4.35 -2.07
N ILE A 11 1.44 -4.35 -1.24
CA ILE A 11 1.63 -3.93 0.13
C ILE A 11 2.46 -5.01 0.80
N SER A 12 3.64 -4.62 1.21
CA SER A 12 4.47 -5.43 2.08
C SER A 12 4.68 -4.65 3.37
N VAL A 13 4.29 -5.22 4.49
CA VAL A 13 4.72 -4.71 5.79
C VAL A 13 6.14 -5.21 5.99
N GLY A 14 7.09 -4.38 5.60
CA GLY A 14 8.51 -4.71 5.67
C GLY A 14 9.17 -4.05 6.87
N LEU A 15 9.97 -4.79 7.62
CA LEU A 15 10.85 -4.27 8.63
C LEU A 15 12.26 -4.09 8.07
N THR A 16 12.82 -2.89 8.22
CA THR A 16 14.24 -2.67 8.01
C THR A 16 14.95 -2.91 9.34
N LEU A 17 15.63 -4.04 9.47
CA LEU A 17 16.55 -4.24 10.57
C LEU A 17 17.83 -3.43 10.29
N LEU A 18 18.34 -2.73 11.30
CA LEU A 18 19.61 -1.97 11.22
C LEU A 18 20.83 -2.86 10.98
N ARG A 19 20.69 -4.18 11.03
CA ARG A 19 21.73 -5.16 10.75
C ARG A 19 21.30 -6.08 9.60
N GLY A 20 21.71 -5.74 8.40
CA GLY A 20 21.93 -6.70 7.34
C GLY A 20 20.73 -7.23 6.56
N GLY A 21 19.57 -6.54 6.48
CA GLY A 21 18.54 -6.96 5.56
C GLY A 21 17.14 -6.45 5.87
N ARG A 22 16.31 -6.39 4.85
CA ARG A 22 14.86 -6.18 4.98
C ARG A 22 14.19 -7.54 5.15
N ARG A 23 13.14 -7.61 5.95
CA ARG A 23 12.29 -8.79 6.06
C ARG A 23 10.84 -8.40 5.84
N ILE A 24 10.14 -9.17 5.04
CA ILE A 24 8.70 -9.03 4.85
C ILE A 24 8.02 -9.78 5.99
N PHE A 25 7.18 -9.10 6.77
CA PHE A 25 6.40 -9.68 7.86
C PHE A 25 4.99 -10.05 7.42
N GLY A 26 4.44 -9.33 6.45
CA GLY A 26 3.13 -9.60 5.90
C GLY A 26 3.00 -9.07 4.49
N GLU A 27 2.19 -9.73 3.71
CA GLU A 27 1.88 -9.39 2.32
C GLU A 27 0.39 -9.52 2.07
N THR A 28 -0.08 -8.97 0.96
CA THR A 28 -1.39 -9.38 0.45
C THR A 28 -1.27 -10.75 -0.20
N ILE A 29 -2.17 -11.67 0.16
CA ILE A 29 -2.19 -13.04 -0.39
C ILE A 29 -2.85 -13.14 -1.76
N ASP A 30 -3.53 -12.07 -2.22
CA ASP A 30 -4.29 -12.08 -3.47
C ASP A 30 -4.05 -10.83 -4.34
N ILE A 31 -4.71 -9.73 -4.08
CA ILE A 31 -4.60 -8.50 -4.88
C ILE A 31 -3.99 -7.35 -4.07
N ALA A 32 -3.26 -6.46 -4.75
CA ALA A 32 -2.77 -5.27 -4.10
C ALA A 32 -3.91 -4.35 -3.68
N VAL A 33 -3.73 -3.60 -2.59
CA VAL A 33 -4.75 -2.67 -2.08
C VAL A 33 -5.15 -1.64 -3.13
N GLY A 34 -4.22 -1.07 -3.88
CA GLY A 34 -4.53 -0.14 -4.97
C GLY A 34 -5.45 -0.77 -6.01
N ASN A 35 -5.18 -2.03 -6.41
CA ASN A 35 -6.05 -2.76 -7.32
C ASN A 35 -7.45 -3.03 -6.73
N CYS A 36 -7.55 -3.23 -5.42
CA CYS A 36 -8.85 -3.35 -4.74
C CYS A 36 -9.64 -2.05 -4.86
N LEU A 37 -9.00 -0.90 -4.58
CA LEU A 37 -9.61 0.42 -4.73
C LEU A 37 -10.03 0.69 -6.18
N ASP A 38 -9.17 0.40 -7.14
CA ASP A 38 -9.46 0.60 -8.58
C ASP A 38 -10.64 -0.24 -9.07
N ARG A 39 -10.72 -1.50 -8.65
CA ARG A 39 -11.85 -2.38 -8.98
C ARG A 39 -13.14 -1.89 -8.35
N PHE A 40 -13.08 -1.49 -7.09
CA PHE A 40 -14.23 -0.92 -6.38
C PHE A 40 -14.73 0.35 -7.07
N ALA A 41 -13.85 1.28 -7.42
CA ALA A 41 -14.20 2.49 -8.16
C ALA A 41 -14.90 2.17 -9.48
N ARG A 42 -14.41 1.19 -10.22
CA ARG A 42 -14.97 0.76 -11.50
C ARG A 42 -16.39 0.21 -11.34
N VAL A 43 -16.65 -0.62 -10.33
CA VAL A 43 -17.99 -1.18 -10.07
C VAL A 43 -19.00 -0.08 -9.72
N LEU A 44 -18.57 0.94 -8.99
CA LEU A 44 -19.42 2.07 -8.62
C LEU A 44 -19.51 3.17 -9.68
N GLY A 45 -18.75 3.05 -10.77
CA GLY A 45 -18.70 4.08 -11.83
C GLY A 45 -18.09 5.39 -11.33
N ILE A 46 -17.04 5.30 -10.51
CA ILE A 46 -16.23 6.44 -10.05
C ILE A 46 -15.20 6.77 -11.14
N PRO A 47 -15.00 8.05 -11.50
CA PRO A 47 -14.03 8.46 -12.51
C PRO A 47 -12.59 8.02 -12.19
N ASN A 48 -11.79 7.83 -13.22
CA ASN A 48 -10.36 7.52 -13.07
C ASN A 48 -9.46 8.76 -12.95
N ASP A 49 -9.94 9.94 -13.30
CA ASP A 49 -9.18 11.19 -13.27
C ASP A 49 -9.48 11.96 -11.99
N PRO A 50 -8.48 12.44 -11.24
CA PRO A 50 -7.02 12.26 -11.39
C PRO A 50 -6.54 10.84 -11.05
N SER A 51 -7.20 10.15 -10.14
CA SER A 51 -6.99 8.73 -9.83
C SER A 51 -8.17 8.14 -9.05
N PRO A 52 -8.47 6.84 -9.22
CA PRO A 52 -9.57 6.21 -8.50
C PRO A 52 -9.43 6.30 -6.98
N GLY A 53 -8.21 6.09 -6.45
CA GLY A 53 -7.95 6.16 -5.01
C GLY A 53 -8.21 7.55 -4.41
N TYR A 54 -7.80 8.61 -5.10
CA TYR A 54 -8.09 9.99 -4.71
C TYR A 54 -9.60 10.27 -4.73
N ASN A 55 -10.28 9.85 -5.78
CA ASN A 55 -11.73 10.08 -5.90
C ASN A 55 -12.52 9.32 -4.82
N ILE A 56 -12.10 8.09 -4.47
CA ILE A 56 -12.66 7.34 -3.33
C ILE A 56 -12.47 8.15 -2.04
N GLU A 57 -11.28 8.68 -1.80
CA GLU A 57 -10.99 9.48 -0.60
C GLU A 57 -11.90 10.72 -0.51
N GLN A 58 -12.07 11.46 -1.62
CA GLN A 58 -12.92 12.65 -1.62
C GLN A 58 -14.40 12.31 -1.41
N LEU A 59 -14.86 11.17 -1.94
CA LEU A 59 -16.22 10.68 -1.69
C LEU A 59 -16.37 10.21 -0.24
N ALA A 60 -15.43 9.45 0.27
CA ALA A 60 -15.45 8.91 1.63
C ALA A 60 -15.55 10.01 2.71
N LYS A 61 -14.94 11.19 2.48
CA LYS A 61 -15.05 12.36 3.39
C LYS A 61 -16.50 12.84 3.59
N ARG A 62 -17.42 12.49 2.69
CA ARG A 62 -18.83 12.87 2.72
C ARG A 62 -19.76 11.73 3.16
N GLY A 63 -19.23 10.50 3.24
CA GLY A 63 -19.97 9.33 3.72
C GLY A 63 -20.03 9.31 5.24
N GLY A 64 -21.05 8.63 5.79
CA GLY A 64 -21.23 8.52 7.22
C GLY A 64 -21.92 7.23 7.66
N LYS A 65 -22.63 6.57 6.74
CA LYS A 65 -23.27 5.28 7.02
C LYS A 65 -22.31 4.15 6.71
N TYR A 66 -21.90 3.41 7.75
CA TYR A 66 -20.95 2.30 7.60
C TYR A 66 -21.67 1.02 7.17
N LEU A 67 -21.15 0.37 6.16
CA LEU A 67 -21.50 -0.96 5.70
C LEU A 67 -20.39 -1.93 6.12
N GLU A 68 -20.75 -3.00 6.81
CA GLU A 68 -19.79 -4.06 7.14
C GLU A 68 -19.36 -4.78 5.86
N LEU A 69 -18.05 -4.75 5.58
CA LEU A 69 -17.40 -5.43 4.45
C LEU A 69 -16.61 -6.64 4.94
N PRO A 70 -16.34 -7.62 4.05
CA PRO A 70 -15.49 -8.75 4.41
C PRO A 70 -14.13 -8.31 4.95
N TYR A 71 -13.78 -8.79 6.13
CA TYR A 71 -12.53 -8.46 6.82
C TYR A 71 -11.57 -9.64 6.73
N GLY A 72 -10.51 -9.50 5.94
CA GLY A 72 -9.61 -10.62 5.60
C GLY A 72 -8.18 -10.43 6.13
N VAL A 73 -7.97 -10.61 7.44
CA VAL A 73 -6.63 -10.63 8.05
C VAL A 73 -6.29 -12.06 8.48
N LYS A 74 -5.11 -12.55 8.11
CA LYS A 74 -4.59 -13.87 8.48
C LYS A 74 -3.16 -13.72 9.03
N GLY A 75 -3.04 -13.59 10.34
CA GLY A 75 -1.75 -13.32 10.97
C GLY A 75 -1.24 -11.93 10.59
N MET A 76 -0.17 -11.87 9.80
CA MET A 76 0.40 -10.62 9.26
C MET A 76 0.00 -10.38 7.80
N ASP A 77 -0.74 -11.32 7.19
CA ASP A 77 -1.17 -11.23 5.79
C ASP A 77 -2.59 -10.72 5.67
N VAL A 78 -2.89 -10.07 4.54
CA VAL A 78 -4.22 -9.52 4.23
C VAL A 78 -4.78 -10.07 2.93
N SER A 79 -6.12 -10.12 2.80
CA SER A 79 -6.84 -10.49 1.60
C SER A 79 -7.85 -9.40 1.25
N PHE A 80 -7.79 -8.89 0.04
CA PHE A 80 -8.69 -7.84 -0.46
C PHE A 80 -9.65 -8.34 -1.53
N SER A 81 -9.44 -9.55 -2.09
CA SER A 81 -10.30 -10.08 -3.15
C SER A 81 -11.73 -10.32 -2.68
N GLY A 82 -11.92 -10.68 -1.40
CA GLY A 82 -13.24 -10.85 -0.79
C GLY A 82 -14.09 -9.58 -0.86
N ILE A 83 -13.49 -8.42 -0.59
CA ILE A 83 -14.15 -7.11 -0.70
C ILE A 83 -14.60 -6.86 -2.15
N SER A 84 -13.68 -7.06 -3.12
CA SER A 84 -14.00 -6.87 -4.54
C SER A 84 -15.15 -7.77 -4.99
N THR A 85 -15.11 -9.04 -4.62
CA THR A 85 -16.16 -10.01 -4.97
C THR A 85 -17.50 -9.66 -4.32
N PHE A 86 -17.50 -9.23 -3.06
CA PHE A 86 -18.70 -8.81 -2.35
C PHE A 86 -19.37 -7.63 -3.08
N ILE A 87 -18.61 -6.58 -3.37
CA ILE A 87 -19.13 -5.39 -4.06
C ILE A 87 -19.60 -5.70 -5.47
N GLU A 88 -18.90 -6.54 -6.23
CA GLU A 88 -19.32 -6.95 -7.56
C GLU A 88 -20.69 -7.66 -7.55
N LYS A 89 -20.95 -8.50 -6.54
CA LYS A 89 -22.21 -9.23 -6.40
C LYS A 89 -23.36 -8.34 -5.91
N GLU A 90 -23.07 -7.53 -4.90
CA GLU A 90 -24.10 -6.78 -4.15
C GLU A 90 -24.30 -5.35 -4.66
N ALA A 91 -23.53 -4.88 -5.63
CA ALA A 91 -23.51 -3.47 -6.05
C ALA A 91 -24.89 -2.91 -6.44
N LYS A 92 -25.80 -3.74 -6.97
CA LYS A 92 -27.16 -3.30 -7.33
C LYS A 92 -28.01 -3.06 -6.09
N ASN A 93 -28.01 -4.03 -5.18
CA ASN A 93 -28.78 -3.98 -3.93
C ASN A 93 -28.28 -2.86 -3.03
N LEU A 94 -26.96 -2.73 -2.92
CA LEU A 94 -26.33 -1.72 -2.06
C LEU A 94 -26.61 -0.28 -2.50
N LYS A 95 -26.76 -0.01 -3.80
CA LYS A 95 -27.08 1.33 -4.31
C LYS A 95 -28.49 1.81 -3.95
N GLU A 96 -29.37 0.93 -3.53
CA GLU A 96 -30.71 1.28 -3.06
C GLU A 96 -30.68 1.74 -1.59
N GLU A 97 -29.72 1.25 -0.81
CA GLU A 97 -29.65 1.49 0.63
C GLU A 97 -28.50 2.45 1.04
N TYR A 98 -27.40 2.44 0.28
CA TYR A 98 -26.18 3.20 0.59
C TYR A 98 -25.82 4.13 -0.56
N THR A 99 -25.39 5.33 -0.21
CA THR A 99 -24.82 6.26 -1.19
C THR A 99 -23.43 5.81 -1.65
N LYS A 100 -22.93 6.34 -2.77
CA LYS A 100 -21.56 6.06 -3.20
C LYS A 100 -20.54 6.53 -2.16
N GLU A 101 -20.86 7.62 -1.49
CA GLU A 101 -20.09 8.21 -0.41
C GLU A 101 -19.96 7.25 0.78
N ASP A 102 -21.08 6.63 1.20
CA ASP A 102 -21.11 5.66 2.29
C ASP A 102 -20.32 4.39 1.93
N LEU A 103 -20.44 3.93 0.70
CA LEU A 103 -19.68 2.77 0.23
C LEU A 103 -18.16 3.06 0.18
N CYS A 104 -17.76 4.26 -0.27
CA CYS A 104 -16.37 4.67 -0.25
C CYS A 104 -15.82 4.82 1.17
N PHE A 105 -16.61 5.39 2.08
CA PHE A 105 -16.29 5.48 3.49
C PHE A 105 -16.08 4.10 4.10
N SER A 106 -17.02 3.18 3.91
CA SER A 106 -16.95 1.82 4.44
C SER A 106 -15.76 1.04 3.90
N LEU A 107 -15.46 1.16 2.60
CA LEU A 107 -14.27 0.58 1.99
C LEU A 107 -13.00 1.07 2.67
N GLN A 108 -12.88 2.39 2.78
CA GLN A 108 -11.69 3.04 3.32
C GLN A 108 -11.46 2.62 4.77
N GLU A 109 -12.49 2.72 5.63
CA GLU A 109 -12.40 2.32 7.04
C GLU A 109 -12.01 0.84 7.19
N THR A 110 -12.63 -0.06 6.43
CA THR A 110 -12.35 -1.51 6.51
C THR A 110 -10.94 -1.84 6.05
N VAL A 111 -10.55 -1.37 4.86
CA VAL A 111 -9.23 -1.67 4.30
C VAL A 111 -8.10 -1.11 5.15
N PHE A 112 -8.26 0.12 5.62
CA PHE A 112 -7.22 0.76 6.42
C PHE A 112 -7.13 0.18 7.83
N ALA A 113 -8.25 -0.23 8.42
CA ALA A 113 -8.22 -0.99 9.68
C ALA A 113 -7.40 -2.28 9.56
N MET A 114 -7.56 -3.03 8.46
CA MET A 114 -6.73 -4.22 8.19
C MET A 114 -5.24 -3.88 8.13
N LEU A 115 -4.88 -2.78 7.45
CA LEU A 115 -3.49 -2.35 7.34
C LEU A 115 -2.90 -1.88 8.68
N VAL A 116 -3.69 -1.14 9.45
CA VAL A 116 -3.30 -0.70 10.80
C VAL A 116 -3.07 -1.90 11.72
N GLU A 117 -3.99 -2.86 11.71
CA GLU A 117 -3.90 -4.07 12.53
C GLU A 117 -2.62 -4.87 12.27
N ILE A 118 -2.31 -5.16 11.00
CA ILE A 118 -1.09 -5.92 10.69
C ILE A 118 0.18 -5.13 10.99
N THR A 119 0.13 -3.79 10.82
CA THR A 119 1.26 -2.91 11.16
C THR A 119 1.51 -2.90 12.66
N GLU A 120 0.47 -2.79 13.47
CA GLU A 120 0.57 -2.86 14.92
C GLU A 120 1.16 -4.19 15.39
N ARG A 121 0.69 -5.31 14.84
CA ARG A 121 1.26 -6.64 15.14
C ARG A 121 2.74 -6.72 14.81
N ALA A 122 3.14 -6.19 13.64
CA ALA A 122 4.54 -6.16 13.23
C ALA A 122 5.38 -5.29 14.19
N MET A 123 4.89 -4.11 14.58
CA MET A 123 5.56 -3.24 15.54
C MET A 123 5.73 -3.94 16.89
N ALA A 124 4.69 -4.60 17.40
CA ALA A 124 4.72 -5.32 18.66
C ALA A 124 5.72 -6.49 18.61
N HIS A 125 5.69 -7.29 17.54
CA HIS A 125 6.59 -8.43 17.35
C HIS A 125 8.06 -8.00 17.29
N CYS A 126 8.32 -6.92 16.56
CA CYS A 126 9.69 -6.41 16.35
C CYS A 126 10.16 -5.45 17.43
N LYS A 127 9.29 -5.11 18.38
CA LYS A 127 9.58 -4.11 19.43
C LYS A 127 10.02 -2.76 18.84
N GLN A 128 9.39 -2.38 17.71
CA GLN A 128 9.66 -1.11 17.04
C GLN A 128 8.60 -0.08 17.40
N ASN A 129 9.01 1.18 17.42
CA ASN A 129 8.14 2.32 17.71
C ASN A 129 8.09 3.36 16.57
N GLN A 130 8.63 3.02 15.41
CA GLN A 130 8.62 3.88 14.23
C GLN A 130 7.98 3.18 13.04
N VAL A 131 7.12 3.90 12.33
CA VAL A 131 6.45 3.44 11.10
C VAL A 131 6.73 4.43 9.99
N LEU A 132 7.08 3.93 8.82
CA LEU A 132 7.18 4.70 7.59
C LEU A 132 6.13 4.20 6.62
N ILE A 133 5.21 5.07 6.20
CA ILE A 133 4.23 4.79 5.13
C ILE A 133 4.79 5.26 3.80
N VAL A 134 4.74 4.38 2.80
CA VAL A 134 5.16 4.65 1.42
C VAL A 134 4.17 4.06 0.42
N GLY A 135 4.27 4.47 -0.85
CA GLY A 135 3.41 3.98 -1.93
C GLY A 135 2.17 4.85 -2.14
N GLY A 136 1.53 4.74 -3.31
CA GLY A 136 0.43 5.63 -3.72
C GLY A 136 -0.75 5.66 -2.75
N VAL A 137 -1.13 4.51 -2.17
CA VAL A 137 -2.20 4.46 -1.14
C VAL A 137 -1.75 5.11 0.17
N GLY A 138 -0.44 5.18 0.43
CA GLY A 138 0.12 5.88 1.58
C GLY A 138 -0.09 7.39 1.59
N CYS A 139 -0.48 7.97 0.45
CA CYS A 139 -0.86 9.38 0.35
C CYS A 139 -2.25 9.68 0.97
N ASN A 140 -3.08 8.67 1.19
CA ASN A 140 -4.42 8.85 1.71
C ASN A 140 -4.37 9.40 3.16
N GLU A 141 -5.00 10.54 3.37
CA GLU A 141 -4.99 11.24 4.67
C GLU A 141 -5.62 10.40 5.77
N ARG A 142 -6.71 9.69 5.47
CA ARG A 142 -7.39 8.84 6.47
C ARG A 142 -6.51 7.68 6.93
N LEU A 143 -5.76 7.04 6.01
CA LEU A 143 -4.80 6.01 6.38
C LEU A 143 -3.71 6.58 7.30
N GLN A 144 -3.21 7.76 6.98
CA GLN A 144 -2.20 8.44 7.80
C GLN A 144 -2.74 8.78 9.19
N GLU A 145 -3.99 9.28 9.28
CA GLU A 145 -4.66 9.56 10.57
C GLU A 145 -4.80 8.31 11.43
N MET A 146 -5.35 7.23 10.87
CA MET A 146 -5.55 5.97 11.58
C MET A 146 -4.21 5.38 12.05
N MET A 147 -3.21 5.43 11.18
CA MET A 147 -1.86 4.96 11.51
C MET A 147 -1.20 5.84 12.58
N ALA A 148 -1.37 7.16 12.51
CA ALA A 148 -0.84 8.10 13.51
C ALA A 148 -1.46 7.86 14.89
N ALA A 149 -2.78 7.63 14.94
CA ALA A 149 -3.47 7.31 16.18
C ALA A 149 -2.89 6.03 16.83
N MET A 150 -2.82 4.94 16.08
CA MET A 150 -2.27 3.66 16.55
C MET A 150 -0.82 3.80 17.03
N VAL A 151 0.03 4.46 16.22
CA VAL A 151 1.46 4.64 16.56
C VAL A 151 1.61 5.54 17.80
N GLY A 152 0.78 6.59 17.91
CA GLY A 152 0.76 7.49 19.08
C GLY A 152 0.37 6.76 20.38
N GLU A 153 -0.66 5.91 20.34
CA GLU A 153 -1.08 5.09 21.48
C GLU A 153 0.02 4.14 21.96
N ARG A 154 0.92 3.74 21.06
CA ARG A 154 2.11 2.93 21.37
C ARG A 154 3.33 3.76 21.79
N GLY A 155 3.21 5.07 21.90
CA GLY A 155 4.33 5.97 22.21
C GLY A 155 5.40 6.02 21.11
N GLY A 156 4.99 5.79 19.86
CA GLY A 156 5.87 5.75 18.71
C GLY A 156 5.79 7.01 17.83
N ALA A 157 6.44 6.95 16.67
CA ALA A 157 6.47 8.01 15.69
C ALA A 157 6.08 7.50 14.29
N LEU A 158 5.15 8.20 13.64
CA LEU A 158 4.80 7.98 12.25
C LEU A 158 5.63 8.90 11.35
N CYS A 159 6.28 8.32 10.35
CA CYS A 159 6.92 9.03 9.26
C CYS A 159 6.05 8.87 8.00
N ALA A 160 5.34 9.92 7.63
CA ALA A 160 4.65 10.00 6.35
C ALA A 160 5.56 10.68 5.33
N MET A 161 5.54 10.18 4.11
CA MET A 161 6.27 10.81 3.01
C MET A 161 5.44 11.90 2.36
N ASP A 162 6.11 12.94 1.87
CA ASP A 162 5.49 13.95 1.01
C ASP A 162 4.88 13.26 -0.23
N HIS A 163 3.68 13.70 -0.64
CA HIS A 163 2.95 13.15 -1.79
C HIS A 163 3.79 13.04 -3.06
N ARG A 164 4.74 13.96 -3.26
CA ARG A 164 5.66 13.96 -4.40
C ARG A 164 6.60 12.75 -4.44
N TYR A 165 6.82 12.11 -3.30
CA TYR A 165 7.73 10.98 -3.13
C TYR A 165 7.03 9.67 -2.73
N CYS A 166 5.72 9.69 -2.51
CA CYS A 166 4.95 8.48 -2.23
C CYS A 166 4.73 7.63 -3.48
N ILE A 167 4.57 8.26 -4.64
CA ILE A 167 4.32 7.60 -5.92
C ILE A 167 5.65 7.39 -6.65
N ASP A 168 5.78 6.26 -7.32
CA ASP A 168 6.94 5.92 -8.13
C ASP A 168 7.21 7.01 -9.17
N ASN A 169 8.48 7.43 -9.29
CA ASN A 169 8.89 8.40 -10.28
C ASN A 169 10.33 8.14 -10.78
N GLY A 170 10.64 8.68 -11.96
CA GLY A 170 11.95 8.48 -12.60
C GLY A 170 13.13 9.01 -11.79
N ALA A 171 12.94 10.06 -10.98
CA ALA A 171 14.02 10.63 -10.17
C ALA A 171 14.46 9.66 -9.05
N MET A 172 13.53 8.90 -8.47
CA MET A 172 13.87 7.86 -7.48
C MET A 172 14.72 6.75 -8.09
N ILE A 173 14.39 6.32 -9.31
CA ILE A 173 15.16 5.31 -10.05
C ILE A 173 16.55 5.85 -10.40
N ALA A 174 16.63 7.08 -10.91
CA ALA A 174 17.89 7.73 -11.24
C ALA A 174 18.79 7.90 -10.01
N GLN A 175 18.21 8.25 -8.86
CA GLN A 175 18.96 8.40 -7.60
C GLN A 175 19.61 7.08 -7.18
N ALA A 176 18.86 5.97 -7.22
CA ALA A 176 19.41 4.65 -6.94
C ALA A 176 20.52 4.25 -7.92
N GLY A 177 20.33 4.57 -9.22
CA GLY A 177 21.34 4.33 -10.25
C GLY A 177 22.62 5.14 -10.01
N ILE A 178 22.52 6.41 -9.64
CA ILE A 178 23.67 7.27 -9.31
C ILE A 178 24.44 6.70 -8.10
N LEU A 179 23.74 6.29 -7.06
CA LEU A 179 24.38 5.70 -5.89
C LEU A 179 25.12 4.40 -6.24
N SER A 180 24.50 3.53 -7.02
CA SER A 180 25.16 2.31 -7.54
C SER A 180 26.42 2.64 -8.32
N TYR A 181 26.33 3.58 -9.26
CA TYR A 181 27.47 4.01 -10.08
C TYR A 181 28.63 4.57 -9.24
N GLN A 182 28.32 5.42 -8.25
CA GLN A 182 29.33 5.98 -7.33
C GLN A 182 30.05 4.91 -6.51
N HIS A 183 29.41 3.76 -6.28
CA HIS A 183 30.01 2.61 -5.58
C HIS A 183 30.62 1.58 -6.54
N GLY A 184 30.82 1.96 -7.81
CA GLY A 184 31.48 1.11 -8.81
C GLY A 184 30.64 -0.03 -9.35
N ILE A 185 29.30 0.01 -9.11
CA ILE A 185 28.38 -1.01 -9.59
C ILE A 185 27.80 -0.57 -10.90
N THR A 186 28.15 -1.29 -11.95
CA THR A 186 27.64 -1.10 -13.31
C THR A 186 27.11 -2.42 -13.84
N THR A 187 26.07 -2.34 -14.67
CA THR A 187 25.46 -3.51 -15.32
C THR A 187 25.68 -3.38 -16.82
N GLU A 188 26.25 -4.41 -17.45
CA GLU A 188 26.40 -4.42 -18.89
C GLU A 188 25.05 -4.47 -19.60
N MET A 189 24.95 -3.88 -20.81
CA MET A 189 23.70 -3.78 -21.54
C MET A 189 23.03 -5.15 -21.77
N LYS A 190 23.80 -6.19 -22.01
CA LYS A 190 23.27 -7.57 -22.18
C LYS A 190 22.58 -8.14 -20.94
N ASP A 191 22.94 -7.63 -19.75
CA ASP A 191 22.45 -8.08 -18.45
C ASP A 191 21.38 -7.13 -17.87
N THR A 192 21.03 -6.05 -18.61
CA THR A 192 19.95 -5.13 -18.23
C THR A 192 18.59 -5.75 -18.56
N TRP A 193 18.07 -6.50 -17.66
CA TRP A 193 16.73 -7.08 -17.73
C TRP A 193 15.93 -6.74 -16.47
N CYS A 194 14.61 -6.81 -16.54
CA CYS A 194 13.75 -6.53 -15.41
C CYS A 194 12.93 -7.75 -15.01
N THR A 195 12.81 -7.97 -13.72
CA THR A 195 11.96 -9.02 -13.16
C THR A 195 10.63 -8.40 -12.71
N GLN A 196 9.51 -8.94 -13.19
CA GLN A 196 8.22 -8.66 -12.60
C GLN A 196 8.17 -9.28 -11.20
N ARG A 197 7.64 -8.58 -10.22
CA ARG A 197 7.50 -9.05 -8.84
C ARG A 197 8.83 -9.36 -8.16
N TYR A 198 9.79 -8.46 -8.32
CA TYR A 198 11.01 -8.55 -7.54
C TYR A 198 10.69 -8.36 -6.05
N ARG A 199 11.19 -9.24 -5.20
CA ARG A 199 10.94 -9.16 -3.76
C ARG A 199 11.72 -8.01 -3.14
N THR A 200 11.06 -7.21 -2.30
CA THR A 200 11.69 -6.07 -1.63
C THR A 200 12.74 -6.48 -0.60
N ASP A 201 12.64 -7.69 -0.06
CA ASP A 201 13.63 -8.28 0.86
C ASP A 201 14.84 -8.92 0.17
N ALA A 202 14.78 -9.09 -1.15
CA ALA A 202 15.90 -9.59 -1.96
C ALA A 202 16.79 -8.46 -2.53
N VAL A 203 16.46 -7.19 -2.24
CA VAL A 203 17.25 -6.05 -2.72
C VAL A 203 18.52 -5.92 -1.89
N ASP A 204 19.68 -6.01 -2.55
CA ASP A 204 20.97 -5.68 -1.95
C ASP A 204 21.24 -4.18 -2.02
N VAL A 205 21.43 -3.54 -0.88
CA VAL A 205 21.67 -2.09 -0.77
C VAL A 205 23.16 -1.85 -0.54
N VAL A 206 23.91 -1.96 -1.61
CA VAL A 206 25.37 -1.94 -1.64
C VAL A 206 26.06 -0.65 -1.21
N TRP A 207 25.36 0.49 -1.26
CA TRP A 207 25.86 1.80 -0.83
C TRP A 207 25.67 2.07 0.68
N ARG A 208 25.12 1.12 1.43
CA ARG A 208 25.05 1.20 2.88
C ARG A 208 26.06 0.25 3.50
N PRO A 209 26.90 0.72 4.44
CA PRO A 209 27.78 -0.19 5.15
C PRO A 209 26.92 -1.22 5.91
N VAL A 210 27.29 -2.48 5.79
CA VAL A 210 26.76 -3.55 6.65
C VAL A 210 27.36 -3.32 8.04
N THR A 211 26.61 -2.69 8.92
CA THR A 211 27.00 -2.49 10.33
C THR A 211 26.59 -3.67 11.18
#